data_8efc26f65b8c3f8233aff27946a0087e
#
_entry.id   8efc26f65b8c3f8233aff27946a0087e
#
_cell.length_a   1.000
_cell.length_b   1.000
_cell.length_c   1.000
_cell.angle_alpha   90.00
_cell.angle_beta   90.00
_cell.angle_gamma   90.00
#
_symmetry.space_group_name_H-M   'P 1'
#
loop_
_entity.id
_entity.type
_entity.pdbx_description
1 polymer ?
#
loop_
_entity_poly.entity_id
_entity_poly.type
_entity_poly.pdbx_seq_one_letter_code
_entity_poly.pdbx_strand_id
1 'polypeptide(L)'
;NTRAWNQPTSIGASDFISQITTWSLDNWGEDVIANRRGGAIYYWDTNASTTPIRSVIVTNSPTTVNSIVVSPNDRHLIALGSNEFGTTASPSGTYNPMVVRWSDQEDYTNWTPSISSTSGESILTDGTRIVGGIRGRNAISIWTDNSLWSMQFVGPPFTFKFQQQGTNCGMIGPHAGVDYNGMPIWMGYENFYAFDGQVRNLPATVRRYVFDNLNIDQKDKVFAGINSEFKEIIWLYPSIGSSECDSYVLYSPDENYWAYGTCFWTTFADRTVFGNTITTGATVSGSNLYNNEPTDIFTGNGAGLSSFVESADFDIEDGNELMFMDKLIPDFDINTGNIKFSITTKQYPESTNSTTKGPFTISNTTDKINMRARGRQGRIKVSCNSTGTKWRWGSLRLAVQPDGGR
;
A
#
# COMPACT_ATOMS: atom_id res chain seq x y z
N ASN A 1 -27.65 2.53 -21.75
CA ASN A 1 -26.31 2.69 -22.36
C ASN A 1 -25.43 1.50 -21.98
N THR A 2 -25.41 0.49 -22.83
CA THR A 2 -24.53 -0.68 -22.69
C THR A 2 -23.14 -0.31 -23.21
N ARG A 3 -22.22 0.05 -22.29
CA ARG A 3 -20.83 0.23 -22.64
C ARG A 3 -20.05 -1.06 -22.39
N ALA A 4 -19.15 -1.39 -23.30
CA ALA A 4 -18.22 -2.50 -23.10
C ALA A 4 -17.18 -2.13 -22.02
N TRP A 5 -16.59 -3.13 -21.37
CA TRP A 5 -15.62 -2.96 -20.28
C TRP A 5 -14.37 -2.13 -20.63
N ASN A 6 -14.02 -2.03 -21.90
CA ASN A 6 -12.86 -1.31 -22.42
C ASN A 6 -13.18 0.06 -23.02
N GLN A 7 -14.41 0.56 -22.86
CA GLN A 7 -14.81 1.86 -23.41
C GLN A 7 -14.68 2.94 -22.34
N PRO A 8 -13.82 3.94 -22.53
CA PRO A 8 -13.72 5.06 -21.60
C PRO A 8 -15.04 5.81 -21.50
N THR A 9 -15.34 6.33 -20.32
CA THR A 9 -16.46 7.24 -20.12
C THR A 9 -16.18 8.52 -20.91
N SER A 10 -17.11 8.99 -21.74
CA SER A 10 -17.05 10.34 -22.30
C SER A 10 -17.28 11.32 -21.15
N ILE A 11 -16.22 11.87 -20.62
CA ILE A 11 -16.24 12.90 -19.59
C ILE A 11 -16.21 14.22 -20.35
N GLY A 12 -17.14 15.12 -20.05
CA GLY A 12 -17.11 16.48 -20.59
C GLY A 12 -15.86 17.23 -20.11
N ALA A 13 -15.37 18.17 -20.89
CA ALA A 13 -14.16 18.94 -20.52
C ALA A 13 -14.30 19.72 -19.20
N SER A 14 -15.51 19.93 -18.70
CA SER A 14 -15.82 20.56 -17.41
C SER A 14 -15.65 19.60 -16.20
N ASP A 15 -15.58 18.30 -16.43
CA ASP A 15 -15.48 17.30 -15.36
C ASP A 15 -14.03 16.91 -15.06
N PHE A 16 -13.09 17.59 -15.68
CA PHE A 16 -11.64 17.39 -15.53
C PHE A 16 -11.04 17.87 -14.20
N ILE A 17 -11.83 18.29 -13.22
CA ILE A 17 -11.37 18.33 -11.83
C ILE A 17 -11.46 16.89 -11.31
N SER A 18 -10.54 16.11 -11.81
CA SER A 18 -10.59 14.67 -11.86
C SER A 18 -10.28 14.05 -10.51
N GLN A 19 -11.30 13.64 -9.82
CA GLN A 19 -11.13 12.51 -8.93
C GLN A 19 -10.95 11.26 -9.78
N ILE A 20 -9.84 10.55 -9.55
CA ILE A 20 -9.63 9.24 -10.17
C ILE A 20 -10.81 8.34 -9.82
N THR A 21 -11.36 7.65 -10.81
CA THR A 21 -12.40 6.66 -10.61
C THR A 21 -11.80 5.43 -9.92
N THR A 22 -12.01 5.32 -8.63
CA THR A 22 -11.68 4.13 -7.85
C THR A 22 -12.96 3.37 -7.50
N TRP A 23 -12.81 2.10 -7.16
CA TRP A 23 -13.88 1.24 -6.70
C TRP A 23 -13.61 0.83 -5.26
N SER A 24 -14.64 0.85 -4.42
CA SER A 24 -14.67 0.16 -3.15
C SER A 24 -15.57 -1.06 -3.26
N LEU A 25 -15.09 -2.18 -2.75
CA LEU A 25 -15.74 -3.48 -2.82
C LEU A 25 -15.78 -4.09 -1.43
N ASP A 26 -16.91 -4.69 -1.07
CA ASP A 26 -17.01 -5.47 0.16
C ASP A 26 -18.02 -6.61 -0.03
N ASN A 27 -18.01 -7.58 0.86
CA ASN A 27 -18.87 -8.74 0.81
C ASN A 27 -20.14 -8.55 1.63
N TRP A 28 -21.27 -8.98 1.07
CA TRP A 28 -22.53 -9.12 1.77
C TRP A 28 -22.93 -10.59 1.79
N GLY A 29 -22.38 -11.34 2.74
CA GLY A 29 -22.46 -12.80 2.70
C GLY A 29 -21.61 -13.36 1.56
N GLU A 30 -22.24 -14.07 0.62
CA GLU A 30 -21.60 -14.62 -0.59
C GLU A 30 -21.53 -13.60 -1.74
N ASP A 31 -22.33 -12.54 -1.64
CA ASP A 31 -22.50 -11.56 -2.70
C ASP A 31 -21.54 -10.37 -2.56
N VAL A 32 -21.45 -9.58 -3.61
CA VAL A 32 -20.54 -8.42 -3.66
C VAL A 32 -21.35 -7.13 -3.70
N ILE A 33 -21.00 -6.22 -2.80
CA ILE A 33 -21.40 -4.83 -2.88
C ILE A 33 -20.25 -4.02 -3.44
N ALA A 34 -20.55 -3.17 -4.39
CA ALA A 34 -19.57 -2.37 -5.11
C ALA A 34 -20.02 -0.91 -5.17
N ASN A 35 -19.09 0.01 -5.00
CA ASN A 35 -19.33 1.41 -5.22
C ASN A 35 -18.25 1.99 -6.13
N ARG A 36 -18.66 2.68 -7.17
CA ARG A 36 -17.79 3.56 -7.92
C ARG A 36 -17.71 4.89 -7.19
N ARG A 37 -16.54 5.36 -6.86
CA ARG A 37 -16.32 6.65 -6.19
C ARG A 37 -17.11 7.78 -6.85
N GLY A 38 -17.88 8.51 -6.07
CA GLY A 38 -18.77 9.56 -6.55
C GLY A 38 -20.00 9.07 -7.32
N GLY A 39 -20.33 7.79 -7.23
CA GLY A 39 -21.48 7.16 -7.87
C GLY A 39 -22.35 6.38 -6.91
N ALA A 40 -23.33 5.65 -7.49
CA ALA A 40 -24.27 4.82 -6.75
C ALA A 40 -23.61 3.54 -6.19
N ILE A 41 -24.31 2.87 -5.30
CA ILE A 41 -23.96 1.56 -4.77
C ILE A 41 -24.62 0.49 -5.63
N TYR A 42 -23.86 -0.57 -5.92
CA TYR A 42 -24.29 -1.70 -6.73
C TYR A 42 -24.22 -2.99 -5.91
N TYR A 43 -25.15 -3.87 -6.17
CA TYR A 43 -25.21 -5.21 -5.61
C TYR A 43 -25.07 -6.25 -6.73
N TRP A 44 -24.24 -7.23 -6.55
CA TRP A 44 -24.05 -8.34 -7.46
C TRP A 44 -24.31 -9.65 -6.74
N ASP A 45 -25.43 -10.30 -7.10
CA ASP A 45 -25.81 -11.63 -6.64
C ASP A 45 -25.01 -12.67 -7.41
N THR A 46 -24.15 -13.39 -6.72
CA THR A 46 -23.26 -14.40 -7.30
C THR A 46 -24.01 -15.68 -7.67
N ASN A 47 -25.19 -15.92 -7.08
CA ASN A 47 -25.99 -17.15 -7.22
C ASN A 47 -27.24 -16.96 -8.11
N ALA A 48 -27.51 -15.76 -8.58
CA ALA A 48 -28.76 -15.46 -9.29
C ALA A 48 -28.94 -16.21 -10.61
N SER A 49 -27.87 -16.71 -11.22
CA SER A 49 -27.92 -17.47 -12.47
C SER A 49 -26.61 -18.23 -12.72
N THR A 50 -26.71 -19.35 -13.45
CA THR A 50 -25.53 -20.05 -13.99
C THR A 50 -24.76 -19.22 -15.03
N THR A 51 -25.37 -18.17 -15.55
CA THR A 51 -24.76 -17.20 -16.45
C THR A 51 -24.48 -15.92 -15.66
N PRO A 52 -23.25 -15.36 -15.69
CA PRO A 52 -22.93 -14.12 -14.99
C PRO A 52 -23.90 -12.99 -15.38
N ILE A 53 -24.60 -12.44 -14.40
CA ILE A 53 -25.45 -11.27 -14.56
C ILE A 53 -24.71 -9.99 -14.14
N ARG A 54 -25.21 -8.85 -14.60
CA ARG A 54 -24.67 -7.56 -14.18
C ARG A 54 -25.16 -7.19 -12.78
N SER A 55 -24.31 -6.48 -12.04
CA SER A 55 -24.73 -5.84 -10.81
C SER A 55 -25.85 -4.84 -11.02
N VAL A 56 -26.72 -4.71 -10.05
CA VAL A 56 -27.87 -3.77 -10.05
C VAL A 56 -27.63 -2.67 -9.03
N ILE A 57 -28.23 -1.50 -9.26
CA ILE A 57 -28.17 -0.41 -8.28
C ILE A 57 -28.98 -0.81 -7.05
N VAL A 58 -28.42 -0.60 -5.86
CA VAL A 58 -29.12 -0.79 -4.61
C VAL A 58 -30.22 0.26 -4.49
N THR A 59 -31.45 -0.18 -4.34
CA THR A 59 -32.61 0.71 -4.22
C THR A 59 -32.56 1.51 -2.91
N ASN A 60 -33.07 2.74 -2.95
CA ASN A 60 -33.15 3.67 -1.80
C ASN A 60 -31.79 4.05 -1.18
N SER A 61 -30.69 3.54 -1.69
CA SER A 61 -29.36 3.92 -1.24
C SER A 61 -28.99 5.35 -1.69
N PRO A 62 -28.00 5.99 -1.05
CA PRO A 62 -27.43 7.24 -1.55
C PRO A 62 -26.97 7.11 -3.00
N THR A 63 -27.25 8.12 -3.82
CA THR A 63 -26.93 8.13 -5.25
C THR A 63 -25.48 8.54 -5.55
N THR A 64 -24.84 9.20 -4.58
CA THR A 64 -23.44 9.65 -4.67
C THR A 64 -22.72 9.25 -3.38
N VAL A 65 -21.73 8.40 -3.50
CA VAL A 65 -20.96 7.83 -2.37
C VAL A 65 -19.48 7.78 -2.74
N ASN A 66 -18.59 8.16 -1.83
CA ASN A 66 -17.15 8.09 -2.06
C ASN A 66 -16.60 6.67 -1.87
N SER A 67 -16.99 5.99 -0.81
CA SER A 67 -16.60 4.61 -0.55
C SER A 67 -17.61 3.90 0.34
N ILE A 68 -17.57 2.58 0.37
CA ILE A 68 -18.44 1.74 1.17
C ILE A 68 -17.63 0.82 2.06
N VAL A 69 -18.22 0.42 3.18
CA VAL A 69 -17.73 -0.62 4.08
C VAL A 69 -18.93 -1.38 4.63
N VAL A 70 -18.83 -2.70 4.75
CA VAL A 70 -19.82 -3.52 5.46
C VAL A 70 -19.35 -3.72 6.89
N SER A 71 -20.22 -3.42 7.86
CA SER A 71 -19.90 -3.61 9.27
C SER A 71 -19.71 -5.08 9.62
N PRO A 72 -18.64 -5.45 10.35
CA PRO A 72 -18.26 -6.84 10.53
C PRO A 72 -19.19 -7.65 11.42
N ASN A 73 -19.79 -7.01 12.43
CA ASN A 73 -20.51 -7.71 13.50
C ASN A 73 -22.03 -7.65 13.36
N ASP A 74 -22.53 -6.59 12.79
CA ASP A 74 -23.95 -6.19 12.79
C ASP A 74 -24.53 -6.08 11.38
N ARG A 75 -23.69 -6.29 10.37
CA ARG A 75 -24.04 -6.29 8.94
C ARG A 75 -24.93 -5.11 8.53
N HIS A 76 -24.41 -3.90 8.74
CA HIS A 76 -24.90 -2.68 8.12
C HIS A 76 -24.03 -2.35 6.90
N LEU A 77 -24.66 -1.88 5.84
CA LEU A 77 -23.95 -1.29 4.72
C LEU A 77 -23.72 0.19 5.01
N ILE A 78 -22.46 0.61 5.02
CA ILE A 78 -22.05 1.97 5.40
C ILE A 78 -21.54 2.70 4.16
N ALA A 79 -22.09 3.88 3.93
CA ALA A 79 -21.70 4.80 2.87
C ALA A 79 -20.91 5.96 3.47
N LEU A 80 -19.68 6.14 3.01
CA LEU A 80 -18.73 7.15 3.48
C LEU A 80 -18.64 8.29 2.47
N GLY A 81 -18.87 9.55 2.92
CA GLY A 81 -18.94 10.72 2.05
C GLY A 81 -20.07 10.59 1.05
N SER A 82 -21.30 10.78 1.51
CA SER A 82 -22.52 10.49 0.72
C SER A 82 -23.51 11.63 0.70
N ASN A 83 -24.62 11.42 0.00
CA ASN A 83 -25.79 12.30 0.16
C ASN A 83 -26.35 12.17 1.58
N GLU A 84 -26.74 13.27 2.19
CA GLU A 84 -27.56 13.30 3.40
C GLU A 84 -28.92 12.64 3.15
N PHE A 85 -29.60 12.25 4.21
CA PHE A 85 -30.98 11.78 4.10
C PHE A 85 -31.89 12.95 3.66
N GLY A 86 -32.62 12.76 2.61
CA GLY A 86 -33.57 13.75 2.11
C GLY A 86 -34.93 13.60 2.77
N THR A 87 -35.79 12.81 2.14
CA THR A 87 -37.13 12.47 2.60
C THR A 87 -37.42 11.01 2.33
N THR A 88 -38.47 10.46 2.94
CA THR A 88 -38.93 9.09 2.66
C THR A 88 -39.27 8.87 1.17
N ALA A 89 -39.79 9.90 0.50
CA ALA A 89 -40.09 9.82 -0.95
C ALA A 89 -38.87 10.03 -1.84
N SER A 90 -37.83 10.71 -1.34
CA SER A 90 -36.56 10.93 -2.04
C SER A 90 -35.40 10.77 -1.04
N PRO A 91 -34.93 9.53 -0.83
CA PRO A 91 -33.96 9.21 0.22
C PRO A 91 -32.58 9.87 0.08
N SER A 92 -32.25 10.34 -1.13
CA SER A 92 -30.97 11.02 -1.40
C SER A 92 -31.18 12.54 -1.40
N GLY A 93 -30.68 13.19 -0.36
CA GLY A 93 -30.62 14.64 -0.23
C GLY A 93 -29.38 15.24 -0.90
N THR A 94 -28.90 16.37 -0.36
CA THR A 94 -27.69 17.03 -0.86
C THR A 94 -26.45 16.20 -0.57
N TYR A 95 -25.50 16.18 -1.50
CA TYR A 95 -24.21 15.55 -1.27
C TYR A 95 -23.40 16.32 -0.24
N ASN A 96 -22.91 15.61 0.78
CA ASN A 96 -22.03 16.17 1.80
C ASN A 96 -20.82 15.21 2.01
N PRO A 97 -19.60 15.64 1.70
CA PRO A 97 -18.41 14.78 1.76
C PRO A 97 -18.05 14.31 3.17
N MET A 98 -18.67 14.88 4.22
CA MET A 98 -18.43 14.54 5.64
C MET A 98 -19.50 13.64 6.24
N VAL A 99 -20.51 13.26 5.48
CA VAL A 99 -21.60 12.40 5.94
C VAL A 99 -21.20 10.93 5.90
N VAL A 100 -21.51 10.22 6.98
CA VAL A 100 -21.54 8.77 7.06
C VAL A 100 -22.99 8.35 7.17
N ARG A 101 -23.48 7.55 6.23
CA ARG A 101 -24.81 6.93 6.28
C ARG A 101 -24.71 5.43 6.38
N TRP A 102 -25.69 4.81 6.99
CA TRP A 102 -25.74 3.35 7.09
C TRP A 102 -27.17 2.85 6.84
N SER A 103 -27.23 1.65 6.25
CA SER A 103 -28.49 0.92 6.03
C SER A 103 -29.08 0.39 7.33
N ASP A 104 -30.24 -0.22 7.27
CA ASP A 104 -30.75 -1.03 8.36
C ASP A 104 -29.90 -2.30 8.57
N GLN A 105 -30.00 -2.86 9.77
CA GLN A 105 -29.30 -4.10 10.10
C GLN A 105 -29.81 -5.25 9.24
N GLU A 106 -28.88 -6.02 8.64
CA GLU A 106 -29.18 -7.14 7.75
C GLU A 106 -29.97 -6.78 6.48
N ASP A 107 -30.26 -5.48 6.23
CA ASP A 107 -31.00 -5.02 5.06
C ASP A 107 -30.28 -3.85 4.37
N TYR A 108 -29.55 -4.16 3.30
CA TYR A 108 -28.84 -3.17 2.49
C TYR A 108 -29.74 -2.29 1.63
N THR A 109 -31.05 -2.57 1.58
CA THR A 109 -32.02 -1.79 0.77
C THR A 109 -32.77 -0.73 1.57
N ASN A 110 -32.79 -0.84 2.92
CA ASN A 110 -33.48 0.10 3.80
C ASN A 110 -32.51 1.17 4.32
N TRP A 111 -32.64 2.39 3.83
CA TRP A 111 -31.83 3.56 4.19
C TRP A 111 -32.65 4.68 4.83
N THR A 112 -33.87 4.37 5.23
CA THR A 112 -34.80 5.37 5.79
C THR A 112 -34.79 5.30 7.30
N PRO A 113 -34.31 6.34 8.01
CA PRO A 113 -34.37 6.41 9.46
C PRO A 113 -35.81 6.36 9.95
N SER A 114 -36.12 5.47 10.87
CA SER A 114 -37.43 5.33 11.48
C SER A 114 -37.34 4.69 12.87
N ILE A 115 -38.43 4.67 13.64
CA ILE A 115 -38.47 4.02 14.96
C ILE A 115 -38.22 2.50 14.85
N SER A 116 -38.57 1.90 13.73
CA SER A 116 -38.42 0.46 13.48
C SER A 116 -37.19 0.08 12.70
N SER A 117 -36.34 1.04 12.30
CA SER A 117 -35.13 0.84 11.53
C SER A 117 -33.91 1.34 12.30
N THR A 118 -32.81 0.62 12.18
CA THR A 118 -31.51 1.03 12.72
C THR A 118 -30.71 1.91 11.75
N SER A 119 -31.25 2.17 10.55
CA SER A 119 -30.60 3.06 9.56
C SER A 119 -30.48 4.48 10.09
N GLY A 120 -29.46 5.19 9.63
CA GLY A 120 -29.21 6.56 10.10
C GLY A 120 -28.05 7.21 9.39
N GLU A 121 -27.70 8.39 9.90
CA GLU A 121 -26.55 9.16 9.42
C GLU A 121 -25.86 9.94 10.53
N SER A 122 -24.62 10.31 10.30
CA SER A 122 -23.84 11.19 11.16
C SER A 122 -22.88 12.03 10.32
N ILE A 123 -22.62 13.25 10.76
CA ILE A 123 -21.67 14.16 10.10
C ILE A 123 -20.41 14.22 10.94
N LEU A 124 -19.27 13.93 10.35
CA LEU A 124 -17.97 14.10 11.00
C LEU A 124 -17.60 15.59 11.01
N THR A 125 -17.03 16.05 12.12
CA THR A 125 -16.85 17.50 12.37
C THR A 125 -15.42 18.00 12.12
N ASP A 126 -14.46 17.10 11.88
CA ASP A 126 -13.06 17.49 11.63
C ASP A 126 -12.58 16.95 10.28
N GLY A 127 -12.13 17.86 9.43
CA GLY A 127 -11.74 17.61 8.05
C GLY A 127 -12.67 18.32 7.06
N THR A 128 -12.41 18.13 5.78
CA THR A 128 -13.21 18.68 4.68
C THR A 128 -13.92 17.59 3.86
N ARG A 129 -13.38 16.38 3.89
CA ARG A 129 -13.95 15.21 3.22
C ARG A 129 -13.51 13.91 3.88
N ILE A 130 -14.35 12.90 3.80
CA ILE A 130 -13.97 11.53 4.13
C ILE A 130 -13.17 10.97 2.95
N VAL A 131 -11.98 10.47 3.24
CA VAL A 131 -11.08 9.87 2.25
C VAL A 131 -11.41 8.40 2.03
N GLY A 132 -11.59 7.64 3.11
CA GLY A 132 -11.90 6.22 3.07
C GLY A 132 -12.15 5.63 4.44
N GLY A 133 -12.49 4.34 4.47
CA GLY A 133 -12.67 3.60 5.70
C GLY A 133 -12.17 2.17 5.58
N ILE A 134 -11.74 1.60 6.69
CA ILE A 134 -11.23 0.24 6.78
C ILE A 134 -11.99 -0.49 7.89
N ARG A 135 -12.45 -1.69 7.56
CA ARG A 135 -13.07 -2.58 8.51
C ARG A 135 -12.01 -3.16 9.45
N GLY A 136 -12.09 -2.81 10.73
CA GLY A 136 -11.35 -3.47 11.79
C GLY A 136 -12.16 -4.57 12.45
N ARG A 137 -11.61 -5.19 13.48
CA ARG A 137 -12.25 -6.33 14.17
C ARG A 137 -13.52 -5.93 14.95
N ASN A 138 -13.49 -4.79 15.65
CA ASN A 138 -14.58 -4.35 16.54
C ASN A 138 -15.10 -2.95 16.21
N ALA A 139 -14.47 -2.25 15.31
CA ALA A 139 -14.82 -0.91 14.89
C ALA A 139 -14.36 -0.68 13.46
N ILE A 140 -14.98 0.28 12.80
CA ILE A 140 -14.57 0.77 11.50
C ILE A 140 -13.73 2.02 11.72
N SER A 141 -12.54 2.03 11.15
CA SER A 141 -11.68 3.21 11.11
C SER A 141 -12.05 4.05 9.89
N ILE A 142 -12.36 5.32 10.10
CA ILE A 142 -12.74 6.25 9.04
C ILE A 142 -11.74 7.40 9.03
N TRP A 143 -11.15 7.66 7.88
CA TRP A 143 -10.22 8.78 7.70
C TRP A 143 -10.88 9.91 6.94
N THR A 144 -10.70 11.09 7.50
CA THR A 144 -10.86 12.33 6.75
C THR A 144 -9.50 12.74 6.14
N ASP A 145 -9.47 13.84 5.44
CA ASP A 145 -8.22 14.46 4.97
C ASP A 145 -7.36 15.00 6.13
N ASN A 146 -7.88 15.09 7.35
CA ASN A 146 -7.19 15.62 8.54
C ASN A 146 -7.13 14.64 9.72
N SER A 147 -8.13 13.80 9.93
CA SER A 147 -8.31 13.08 11.19
C SER A 147 -8.68 11.61 11.00
N LEU A 148 -8.48 10.83 12.06
CA LEU A 148 -8.94 9.46 12.21
C LEU A 148 -10.14 9.43 13.16
N TRP A 149 -11.19 8.73 12.75
CA TRP A 149 -12.39 8.45 13.52
C TRP A 149 -12.60 6.95 13.67
N SER A 150 -13.13 6.52 14.80
CA SER A 150 -13.66 5.17 14.96
C SER A 150 -15.18 5.20 14.98
N MET A 151 -15.79 4.28 14.26
CA MET A 151 -17.23 4.02 14.24
C MET A 151 -17.45 2.64 14.82
N GLN A 152 -18.18 2.57 15.94
CA GLN A 152 -18.43 1.35 16.68
C GLN A 152 -19.93 1.11 16.84
N PHE A 153 -20.37 -0.12 16.58
CA PHE A 153 -21.75 -0.52 16.85
C PHE A 153 -22.00 -0.58 18.36
N VAL A 154 -23.04 0.10 18.81
CA VAL A 154 -23.45 0.15 20.23
C VAL A 154 -24.89 -0.31 20.44
N GLY A 155 -25.61 -0.56 19.34
CA GLY A 155 -27.00 -0.98 19.37
C GLY A 155 -28.00 0.16 19.61
N PRO A 156 -29.31 -0.14 19.50
CA PRO A 156 -30.34 0.86 19.69
C PRO A 156 -30.27 1.50 21.07
N PRO A 157 -30.65 2.80 21.22
CA PRO A 157 -31.23 3.65 20.16
C PRO A 157 -30.22 4.38 19.26
N PHE A 158 -28.93 4.33 19.56
CA PHE A 158 -27.95 5.15 18.87
C PHE A 158 -27.29 4.44 17.66
N THR A 159 -27.47 3.12 17.53
CA THR A 159 -26.89 2.25 16.51
C THR A 159 -25.35 2.31 16.48
N PHE A 160 -24.76 3.45 16.13
CA PHE A 160 -23.31 3.65 16.09
C PHE A 160 -22.84 4.82 16.95
N LYS A 161 -21.66 4.62 17.56
CA LYS A 161 -20.90 5.65 18.25
C LYS A 161 -19.73 6.07 17.38
N PHE A 162 -19.55 7.38 17.21
CA PHE A 162 -18.40 7.97 16.54
C PHE A 162 -17.48 8.61 17.58
N GLN A 163 -16.19 8.35 17.44
CA GLN A 163 -15.17 8.91 18.31
C GLN A 163 -13.94 9.30 17.49
N GLN A 164 -13.53 10.56 17.60
CA GLN A 164 -12.29 11.02 17.01
C GLN A 164 -11.11 10.44 17.79
N GLN A 165 -10.15 9.84 17.07
CA GLN A 165 -8.99 9.16 17.65
C GLN A 165 -7.70 9.97 17.48
N GLY A 166 -7.65 10.87 16.50
CA GLY A 166 -6.49 11.71 16.26
C GLY A 166 -6.77 12.80 15.23
N THR A 167 -5.94 13.84 15.26
CA THR A 167 -5.93 14.96 14.32
C THR A 167 -4.58 15.07 13.64
N ASN A 168 -4.50 15.78 12.52
CA ASN A 168 -3.28 15.92 11.69
C ASN A 168 -2.67 14.56 11.28
N CYS A 169 -3.52 13.58 11.07
CA CYS A 169 -3.15 12.22 10.72
C CYS A 169 -3.99 11.66 9.55
N GLY A 170 -4.50 12.55 8.70
CA GLY A 170 -5.32 12.20 7.56
C GLY A 170 -4.65 11.18 6.64
N MET A 171 -5.44 10.36 5.96
CA MET A 171 -4.96 9.39 4.99
C MET A 171 -4.76 10.05 3.62
N ILE A 172 -3.69 9.71 2.92
CA ILE A 172 -3.32 10.35 1.66
C ILE A 172 -4.25 9.98 0.49
N GLY A 173 -4.73 8.74 0.47
CA GLY A 173 -5.60 8.21 -0.58
C GLY A 173 -6.58 7.15 -0.04
N PRO A 174 -7.63 6.81 -0.79
CA PRO A 174 -8.73 5.96 -0.29
C PRO A 174 -8.29 4.53 0.06
N HIS A 175 -7.21 4.06 -0.50
CA HIS A 175 -6.68 2.71 -0.30
C HIS A 175 -5.28 2.72 0.34
N ALA A 176 -4.87 3.84 0.97
CA ALA A 176 -3.52 4.02 1.51
C ALA A 176 -3.34 3.45 2.93
N GLY A 177 -4.26 2.65 3.43
CA GLY A 177 -4.20 2.05 4.75
C GLY A 177 -4.66 0.60 4.78
N VAL A 178 -4.26 -0.12 5.82
CA VAL A 178 -4.62 -1.52 6.08
C VAL A 178 -4.88 -1.74 7.58
N ASP A 179 -5.64 -2.77 7.91
CA ASP A 179 -5.75 -3.26 9.29
C ASP A 179 -4.80 -4.45 9.47
N TYR A 180 -3.70 -4.25 10.19
CA TYR A 180 -2.76 -5.29 10.52
C TYR A 180 -3.01 -5.83 11.93
N ASN A 181 -3.63 -7.01 12.02
CA ASN A 181 -3.96 -7.67 13.29
C ASN A 181 -4.79 -6.81 14.27
N GLY A 182 -5.70 -6.00 13.77
CA GLY A 182 -6.53 -5.10 14.57
C GLY A 182 -5.88 -3.74 14.86
N MET A 183 -4.73 -3.47 14.25
CA MET A 183 -4.04 -2.20 14.30
C MET A 183 -4.07 -1.53 12.92
N PRO A 184 -4.85 -0.48 12.72
CA PRO A 184 -4.82 0.30 11.50
C PRO A 184 -3.45 0.96 11.28
N ILE A 185 -2.88 0.77 10.09
CA ILE A 185 -1.62 1.36 9.66
C ILE A 185 -1.86 2.02 8.30
N TRP A 186 -1.44 3.27 8.15
CA TRP A 186 -1.70 4.02 6.92
C TRP A 186 -0.60 5.01 6.54
N MET A 187 -0.59 5.37 5.28
CA MET A 187 0.24 6.44 4.73
C MET A 187 -0.54 7.74 4.75
N GLY A 188 -0.02 8.74 5.43
CA GLY A 188 -0.51 10.11 5.41
C GLY A 188 0.22 10.96 4.38
N TYR A 189 0.12 12.29 4.54
CA TYR A 189 0.73 13.23 3.59
C TYR A 189 2.25 13.38 3.74
N GLU A 190 2.78 13.16 4.94
CA GLU A 190 4.20 13.36 5.24
C GLU A 190 4.81 12.24 6.09
N ASN A 191 3.98 11.35 6.63
CA ASN A 191 4.40 10.30 7.55
C ASN A 191 3.57 9.03 7.35
N PHE A 192 4.08 7.94 7.87
CA PHE A 192 3.33 6.73 8.12
C PHE A 192 2.84 6.72 9.56
N TYR A 193 1.63 6.25 9.77
CA TYR A 193 0.95 6.25 11.06
C TYR A 193 0.46 4.87 11.43
N ALA A 194 0.33 4.61 12.72
CA ALA A 194 -0.34 3.46 13.29
C ALA A 194 -1.28 3.89 14.42
N PHE A 195 -2.33 3.11 14.65
CA PHE A 195 -3.27 3.32 15.74
C PHE A 195 -3.36 2.04 16.59
N ASP A 196 -2.90 2.13 17.84
CA ASP A 196 -2.96 1.05 18.84
C ASP A 196 -3.70 1.47 20.11
N GLY A 197 -4.68 2.37 19.96
CA GLY A 197 -5.35 3.09 21.03
C GLY A 197 -4.95 4.56 21.08
N GLN A 198 -3.81 4.89 20.46
CA GLN A 198 -3.36 6.25 20.18
C GLN A 198 -2.74 6.32 18.79
N VAL A 199 -2.96 7.43 18.10
CA VAL A 199 -2.29 7.67 16.82
C VAL A 199 -0.83 8.02 17.08
N ARG A 200 0.07 7.28 16.43
CA ARG A 200 1.51 7.53 16.50
C ARG A 200 2.16 7.50 15.12
N ASN A 201 3.21 8.27 14.96
CA ASN A 201 4.07 8.18 13.80
C ASN A 201 4.89 6.89 13.84
N LEU A 202 4.97 6.19 12.73
CA LEU A 202 5.94 5.11 12.57
C LEU A 202 7.31 5.70 12.23
N PRO A 203 8.37 5.34 12.98
CA PRO A 203 9.73 5.74 12.64
C PRO A 203 10.12 5.13 11.29
N ALA A 204 10.19 5.94 10.24
CA ALA A 204 10.51 5.48 8.89
C ALA A 204 11.84 6.06 8.42
N THR A 205 12.86 5.21 8.33
CA THR A 205 14.19 5.59 7.80
C THR A 205 14.11 6.02 6.32
N VAL A 206 13.11 5.50 5.61
CA VAL A 206 12.84 5.77 4.19
C VAL A 206 11.91 6.96 3.94
N ARG A 207 11.47 7.66 4.99
CA ARG A 207 10.47 8.73 4.90
C ARG A 207 10.81 9.77 3.83
N ARG A 208 12.00 10.33 3.88
CA ARG A 208 12.45 11.35 2.91
C ARG A 208 12.46 10.79 1.50
N TYR A 209 12.98 9.58 1.33
CA TYR A 209 13.03 8.93 0.02
C TYR A 209 11.63 8.80 -0.61
N VAL A 210 10.64 8.39 0.18
CA VAL A 210 9.26 8.19 -0.31
C VAL A 210 8.55 9.51 -0.57
N PHE A 211 8.51 10.40 0.43
CA PHE A 211 7.70 11.62 0.34
C PHE A 211 8.32 12.70 -0.54
N ASP A 212 9.65 12.75 -0.66
CA ASP A 212 10.33 13.64 -1.60
C ASP A 212 10.18 13.17 -3.07
N ASN A 213 9.85 11.88 -3.28
CA ASN A 213 9.66 11.29 -4.62
C ASN A 213 8.19 10.99 -4.97
N LEU A 214 7.25 11.28 -4.10
CA LEU A 214 5.84 11.01 -4.32
C LEU A 214 5.22 12.03 -5.29
N ASN A 215 4.49 11.54 -6.31
CA ASN A 215 3.64 12.38 -7.14
C ASN A 215 2.32 12.68 -6.41
N ILE A 216 2.26 13.84 -5.76
CA ILE A 216 1.10 14.24 -4.94
C ILE A 216 -0.18 14.44 -5.77
N ASP A 217 -0.07 14.78 -7.06
CA ASP A 217 -1.22 14.94 -7.94
C ASP A 217 -1.92 13.61 -8.22
N GLN A 218 -1.20 12.50 -8.07
CA GLN A 218 -1.69 11.15 -8.26
C GLN A 218 -1.89 10.37 -6.93
N LYS A 219 -1.93 11.08 -5.81
CA LYS A 219 -2.01 10.49 -4.46
C LYS A 219 -3.17 9.52 -4.25
N ASP A 220 -4.28 9.73 -4.93
CA ASP A 220 -5.46 8.87 -4.83
C ASP A 220 -5.23 7.45 -5.40
N LYS A 221 -4.10 7.24 -6.09
CA LYS A 221 -3.65 5.92 -6.59
C LYS A 221 -2.79 5.15 -5.60
N VAL A 222 -2.39 5.77 -4.49
CA VAL A 222 -1.64 5.07 -3.45
C VAL A 222 -2.46 3.90 -2.94
N PHE A 223 -1.86 2.71 -2.93
CA PHE A 223 -2.52 1.47 -2.56
C PHE A 223 -1.70 0.72 -1.52
N ALA A 224 -2.33 0.38 -0.40
CA ALA A 224 -1.73 -0.41 0.65
C ALA A 224 -2.23 -1.86 0.59
N GLY A 225 -1.36 -2.81 0.87
CA GLY A 225 -1.70 -4.22 0.98
C GLY A 225 -0.90 -4.90 2.09
N ILE A 226 -1.40 -6.04 2.56
CA ILE A 226 -0.71 -6.90 3.52
C ILE A 226 -0.19 -8.12 2.78
N ASN A 227 1.04 -8.49 3.03
CA ASN A 227 1.60 -9.78 2.67
C ASN A 227 1.69 -10.63 3.94
N SER A 228 0.68 -11.47 4.16
CA SER A 228 0.59 -12.29 5.38
C SER A 228 1.70 -13.35 5.46
N GLU A 229 2.28 -13.77 4.36
CA GLU A 229 3.36 -14.77 4.33
C GLU A 229 4.63 -14.25 4.97
N PHE A 230 4.99 -13.01 4.63
CA PHE A 230 6.20 -12.36 5.15
C PHE A 230 5.91 -11.37 6.27
N LYS A 231 4.63 -11.19 6.65
CA LYS A 231 4.19 -10.24 7.68
C LYS A 231 4.63 -8.80 7.37
N GLU A 232 4.43 -8.42 6.15
CA GLU A 232 4.82 -7.13 5.61
C GLU A 232 3.59 -6.34 5.16
N ILE A 233 3.70 -5.02 5.29
CA ILE A 233 2.76 -4.06 4.72
C ILE A 233 3.46 -3.38 3.55
N ILE A 234 2.83 -3.37 2.40
CA ILE A 234 3.35 -2.74 1.19
C ILE A 234 2.48 -1.55 0.79
N TRP A 235 3.09 -0.43 0.46
CA TRP A 235 2.43 0.70 -0.20
C TRP A 235 3.00 0.84 -1.60
N LEU A 236 2.12 0.80 -2.58
CA LEU A 236 2.40 1.11 -3.97
C LEU A 236 2.09 2.58 -4.19
N TYR A 237 2.99 3.31 -4.82
CA TYR A 237 2.79 4.74 -5.05
C TYR A 237 3.39 5.20 -6.37
N PRO A 238 2.82 6.25 -7.00
CA PRO A 238 3.40 6.87 -8.18
C PRO A 238 4.55 7.79 -7.78
N SER A 239 5.71 7.63 -8.43
CA SER A 239 6.85 8.53 -8.26
C SER A 239 6.68 9.84 -9.03
N ILE A 240 7.51 10.85 -8.75
CA ILE A 240 7.50 12.11 -9.48
C ILE A 240 7.65 11.85 -10.99
N GLY A 241 6.72 12.42 -11.75
CA GLY A 241 6.67 12.28 -13.21
C GLY A 241 5.93 11.03 -13.71
N SER A 242 5.56 10.11 -12.81
CA SER A 242 4.73 8.96 -13.16
C SER A 242 3.24 9.25 -12.92
N SER A 243 2.40 8.76 -13.82
CA SER A 243 0.95 8.80 -13.67
C SER A 243 0.36 7.53 -13.08
N GLU A 244 1.12 6.43 -13.00
CA GLU A 244 0.73 5.15 -12.41
C GLU A 244 1.72 4.74 -11.32
N CYS A 245 1.32 3.80 -10.44
CA CYS A 245 2.22 3.27 -9.42
C CYS A 245 3.41 2.56 -10.10
N ASP A 246 4.61 3.01 -9.78
CA ASP A 246 5.89 2.53 -10.30
C ASP A 246 6.91 2.28 -9.19
N SER A 247 6.55 2.58 -7.97
CA SER A 247 7.40 2.47 -6.79
C SER A 247 6.64 1.83 -5.64
N TYR A 248 7.38 1.16 -4.76
CA TYR A 248 6.83 0.63 -3.52
C TYR A 248 7.71 0.93 -2.33
N VAL A 249 7.09 0.93 -1.17
CA VAL A 249 7.75 0.89 0.13
C VAL A 249 7.06 -0.18 0.96
N LEU A 250 7.84 -0.96 1.67
CA LEU A 250 7.33 -1.99 2.58
C LEU A 250 7.84 -1.77 4.00
N TYR A 251 7.03 -2.20 4.95
CA TYR A 251 7.32 -2.18 6.37
C TYR A 251 6.97 -3.52 7.01
N SER A 252 7.88 -4.09 7.76
CA SER A 252 7.62 -5.24 8.62
C SER A 252 7.38 -4.78 10.05
N PRO A 253 6.15 -4.88 10.58
CA PRO A 253 5.86 -4.50 11.96
C PRO A 253 6.57 -5.38 12.99
N ASP A 254 6.75 -6.66 12.71
CA ASP A 254 7.35 -7.63 13.62
C ASP A 254 8.87 -7.41 13.77
N GLU A 255 9.55 -7.12 12.67
CA GLU A 255 11.02 -6.94 12.63
C GLU A 255 11.44 -5.47 12.61
N ASN A 256 10.49 -4.56 12.49
CA ASN A 256 10.68 -3.11 12.46
C ASN A 256 11.73 -2.65 11.43
N TYR A 257 11.66 -3.20 10.22
CA TYR A 257 12.48 -2.74 9.10
C TYR A 257 11.65 -2.17 7.96
N TRP A 258 12.30 -1.34 7.17
CA TRP A 258 11.75 -0.75 5.96
C TRP A 258 12.57 -1.15 4.74
N ALA A 259 11.89 -1.41 3.63
CA ALA A 259 12.53 -1.57 2.34
C ALA A 259 11.74 -0.83 1.26
N TYR A 260 12.36 -0.58 0.13
CA TYR A 260 11.74 0.12 -0.98
C TYR A 260 12.31 -0.36 -2.31
N GLY A 261 11.59 -0.07 -3.38
CA GLY A 261 12.01 -0.43 -4.72
C GLY A 261 11.05 0.12 -5.78
N THR A 262 11.28 -0.33 -6.99
CA THR A 262 10.42 -0.03 -8.13
C THR A 262 9.59 -1.24 -8.51
N CYS A 263 8.37 -1.02 -8.95
CA CYS A 263 7.46 -2.06 -9.41
C CYS A 263 6.60 -1.50 -10.54
N PHE A 264 5.78 -2.35 -11.13
CA PHE A 264 4.74 -1.96 -12.10
C PHE A 264 3.33 -2.34 -11.60
N TRP A 265 3.22 -2.61 -10.30
CA TRP A 265 1.95 -3.01 -9.68
C TRP A 265 1.12 -1.79 -9.33
N THR A 266 -0.19 -1.91 -9.51
CA THR A 266 -1.15 -0.86 -9.20
C THR A 266 -2.06 -1.22 -8.03
N THR A 267 -2.22 -2.51 -7.75
CA THR A 267 -3.00 -3.03 -6.62
C THR A 267 -2.35 -4.30 -6.08
N PHE A 268 -2.69 -4.64 -4.86
CA PHE A 268 -2.16 -5.80 -4.16
C PHE A 268 -3.30 -6.48 -3.39
N ALA A 269 -3.46 -7.79 -3.55
CA ALA A 269 -4.35 -8.62 -2.74
C ALA A 269 -3.51 -9.68 -2.05
N ASP A 270 -3.74 -9.82 -0.74
CA ASP A 270 -3.11 -10.86 0.09
C ASP A 270 -3.48 -12.26 -0.40
N ARG A 271 -2.91 -13.27 0.22
CA ARG A 271 -3.23 -14.67 -0.04
C ARG A 271 -4.73 -14.88 -0.10
N THR A 272 -5.19 -15.26 -1.27
CA THR A 272 -6.58 -15.62 -1.53
C THR A 272 -6.75 -17.13 -1.44
N VAL A 273 -7.94 -17.64 -1.73
CA VAL A 273 -8.19 -19.09 -1.96
C VAL A 273 -7.24 -19.71 -2.99
N PHE A 274 -6.59 -18.93 -3.83
CA PHE A 274 -5.57 -19.39 -4.80
C PHE A 274 -4.19 -19.62 -4.19
N GLY A 275 -4.00 -19.33 -2.91
CA GLY A 275 -2.80 -19.65 -2.15
C GLY A 275 -1.64 -18.67 -2.25
N ASN A 276 -1.66 -17.74 -3.22
CA ASN A 276 -0.60 -16.75 -3.43
C ASN A 276 -1.16 -15.33 -3.43
N THR A 277 -0.30 -14.36 -3.22
CA THR A 277 -0.64 -12.95 -3.37
C THR A 277 -0.86 -12.60 -4.85
N ILE A 278 -1.80 -11.73 -5.12
CA ILE A 278 -2.16 -11.31 -6.47
C ILE A 278 -1.96 -9.82 -6.61
N THR A 279 -1.31 -9.42 -7.69
CA THR A 279 -1.17 -8.00 -8.06
C THR A 279 -1.73 -7.73 -9.44
N THR A 280 -2.11 -6.51 -9.68
CA THR A 280 -2.40 -6.02 -11.03
C THR A 280 -1.35 -5.03 -11.45
N GLY A 281 -1.04 -4.99 -12.74
CA GLY A 281 -0.11 -4.00 -13.30
C GLY A 281 -0.51 -3.62 -14.70
N ALA A 282 -0.33 -2.35 -15.04
CA ALA A 282 -0.49 -1.86 -16.39
C ALA A 282 0.81 -2.06 -17.17
N THR A 283 0.75 -2.77 -18.29
CA THR A 283 1.84 -2.87 -19.25
C THR A 283 1.47 -2.15 -20.54
N VAL A 284 2.46 -1.91 -21.40
CA VAL A 284 2.25 -1.28 -22.71
C VAL A 284 1.25 -2.07 -23.58
N SER A 285 1.10 -3.37 -23.33
CA SER A 285 0.22 -4.28 -24.06
C SER A 285 -1.10 -4.62 -23.34
N GLY A 286 -1.37 -4.04 -22.17
CA GLY A 286 -2.61 -4.27 -21.40
C GLY A 286 -2.41 -4.41 -19.91
N SER A 287 -3.51 -4.69 -19.20
CA SER A 287 -3.50 -4.96 -17.76
C SER A 287 -3.54 -6.47 -17.53
N ASN A 288 -2.63 -6.97 -16.70
CA ASN A 288 -2.55 -8.38 -16.35
C ASN A 288 -2.74 -8.58 -14.84
N LEU A 289 -3.22 -9.76 -14.48
CA LEU A 289 -3.17 -10.28 -13.13
C LEU A 289 -1.88 -11.10 -12.99
N TYR A 290 -1.09 -10.78 -11.98
CA TYR A 290 0.14 -11.49 -11.67
C TYR A 290 -0.04 -12.29 -10.38
N ASN A 291 0.33 -13.54 -10.44
CA ASN A 291 0.45 -14.39 -9.27
C ASN A 291 1.86 -14.21 -8.71
N ASN A 292 1.98 -13.59 -7.54
CA ASN A 292 3.26 -13.30 -6.94
C ASN A 292 3.69 -14.41 -5.99
N GLU A 293 5.00 -14.51 -5.81
CA GLU A 293 5.64 -15.43 -4.87
C GLU A 293 5.25 -16.90 -5.07
N PRO A 294 5.09 -17.36 -6.33
CA PRO A 294 4.97 -18.80 -6.54
C PRO A 294 6.27 -19.46 -6.10
N THR A 295 6.17 -20.58 -5.43
CA THR A 295 7.34 -21.40 -5.05
C THR A 295 8.25 -21.59 -6.27
N ASP A 296 9.53 -21.28 -6.10
CA ASP A 296 10.61 -21.52 -7.09
C ASP A 296 10.65 -20.62 -8.35
N ILE A 297 9.88 -19.55 -8.42
CA ILE A 297 9.95 -18.59 -9.53
C ILE A 297 10.39 -17.21 -8.99
N PHE A 298 11.65 -16.87 -9.23
CA PHE A 298 12.25 -15.58 -8.83
C PHE A 298 12.42 -14.66 -10.04
N THR A 299 11.31 -14.35 -10.71
CA THR A 299 11.29 -13.52 -11.91
C THR A 299 10.18 -12.47 -11.83
N GLY A 300 10.46 -11.26 -12.32
CA GLY A 300 9.45 -10.25 -12.59
C GLY A 300 9.03 -10.33 -14.07
N ASN A 301 7.78 -10.73 -14.34
CA ASN A 301 7.23 -10.81 -15.70
C ASN A 301 8.16 -11.56 -16.71
N GLY A 302 8.74 -12.70 -16.27
CA GLY A 302 9.65 -13.51 -17.08
C GLY A 302 11.09 -13.01 -17.17
N ALA A 303 11.40 -11.84 -16.66
CA ALA A 303 12.75 -11.30 -16.55
C ALA A 303 13.34 -11.53 -15.15
N GLY A 304 14.67 -11.50 -15.03
CA GLY A 304 15.33 -11.57 -13.72
C GLY A 304 14.93 -10.40 -12.83
N LEU A 305 14.53 -10.70 -11.59
CA LEU A 305 14.23 -9.67 -10.59
C LEU A 305 15.53 -8.98 -10.18
N SER A 306 15.61 -7.66 -10.41
CA SER A 306 16.74 -6.87 -9.94
C SER A 306 16.63 -6.64 -8.43
N SER A 307 17.49 -7.31 -7.68
CA SER A 307 17.58 -7.19 -6.24
C SER A 307 18.94 -6.69 -5.80
N PHE A 308 19.01 -5.87 -4.75
CA PHE A 308 20.28 -5.42 -4.19
C PHE A 308 20.18 -5.12 -2.70
N VAL A 309 21.34 -5.19 -2.05
CA VAL A 309 21.55 -4.65 -0.70
C VAL A 309 22.78 -3.76 -0.77
N GLU A 310 22.69 -2.56 -0.25
CA GLU A 310 23.78 -1.57 -0.22
C GLU A 310 23.92 -1.02 1.19
N SER A 311 25.16 -1.04 1.72
CA SER A 311 25.44 -0.49 3.06
C SER A 311 25.47 1.04 3.03
N ALA A 312 25.35 1.67 4.20
CA ALA A 312 25.83 3.03 4.37
C ALA A 312 27.36 3.09 4.17
N ASP A 313 27.91 4.29 4.06
CA ASP A 313 29.35 4.49 4.11
C ASP A 313 29.87 4.11 5.49
N PHE A 314 30.91 3.29 5.57
CA PHE A 314 31.58 2.88 6.80
C PHE A 314 33.06 3.28 6.76
N ASP A 315 33.66 3.52 7.92
CA ASP A 315 35.06 3.84 8.08
C ASP A 315 35.64 3.10 9.31
N ILE A 316 36.91 3.28 9.56
CA ILE A 316 37.60 2.85 10.74
C ILE A 316 38.16 4.08 11.46
N GLU A 317 38.15 4.07 12.81
CA GLU A 317 38.73 5.13 13.66
C GLU A 317 38.20 6.54 13.27
N ASP A 318 36.89 6.66 13.13
CA ASP A 318 36.21 7.91 12.77
C ASP A 318 36.69 8.53 11.42
N GLY A 319 37.20 7.68 10.51
CA GLY A 319 37.66 8.10 9.19
C GLY A 319 39.02 8.83 9.17
N ASN A 320 39.79 8.80 10.27
CA ASN A 320 41.12 9.43 10.35
C ASN A 320 42.14 8.69 9.49
N GLU A 321 42.00 7.38 9.35
CA GLU A 321 42.92 6.56 8.58
C GLU A 321 42.33 6.07 7.25
N LEU A 322 43.21 5.76 6.31
CA LEU A 322 42.86 5.08 5.09
C LEU A 322 42.69 3.59 5.38
N MET A 323 41.62 3.02 4.86
CA MET A 323 41.37 1.58 4.88
C MET A 323 41.95 0.94 3.62
N PHE A 324 42.68 -0.14 3.78
CA PHE A 324 43.02 -1.04 2.69
C PHE A 324 42.24 -2.34 2.82
N MET A 325 41.47 -2.66 1.79
CA MET A 325 40.60 -3.85 1.74
C MET A 325 41.16 -4.78 0.66
N ASP A 326 41.57 -5.96 1.06
CA ASP A 326 42.26 -6.90 0.16
C ASP A 326 41.47 -8.16 -0.14
N LYS A 327 40.55 -8.57 0.73
CA LYS A 327 39.89 -9.85 0.62
C LYS A 327 38.46 -9.81 1.18
N LEU A 328 37.53 -10.44 0.45
CA LEU A 328 36.19 -10.82 0.92
C LEU A 328 36.09 -12.34 0.98
N ILE A 329 35.58 -12.87 2.08
CA ILE A 329 35.13 -14.25 2.21
C ILE A 329 33.60 -14.24 2.12
N PRO A 330 33.01 -14.75 1.03
CA PRO A 330 31.56 -14.76 0.85
C PRO A 330 30.88 -15.68 1.86
N ASP A 331 29.73 -15.23 2.38
CA ASP A 331 28.84 -16.04 3.20
C ASP A 331 27.44 -15.87 2.62
N PHE A 332 27.18 -16.57 1.52
CA PHE A 332 25.95 -16.50 0.77
C PHE A 332 25.41 -17.90 0.49
N ASP A 333 24.12 -18.04 0.71
CA ASP A 333 23.34 -19.17 0.24
C ASP A 333 22.71 -18.80 -1.12
N ILE A 334 23.09 -19.48 -2.18
CA ILE A 334 22.66 -19.22 -3.54
C ILE A 334 22.16 -20.54 -4.14
N ASN A 335 20.87 -20.58 -4.54
CA ASN A 335 20.30 -21.79 -5.13
C ASN A 335 20.86 -22.08 -6.52
N THR A 336 20.82 -21.07 -7.40
CA THR A 336 21.31 -21.14 -8.79
C THR A 336 21.79 -19.76 -9.22
N GLY A 337 22.61 -19.71 -10.24
CA GLY A 337 23.10 -18.45 -10.80
C GLY A 337 24.21 -17.81 -9.98
N ASN A 338 24.37 -16.52 -10.14
CA ASN A 338 25.44 -15.74 -9.54
C ASN A 338 24.94 -14.41 -9.01
N ILE A 339 25.57 -13.94 -7.95
CA ILE A 339 25.40 -12.57 -7.43
C ILE A 339 26.64 -11.74 -7.72
N LYS A 340 26.50 -10.43 -7.65
CA LYS A 340 27.56 -9.47 -7.94
C LYS A 340 27.89 -8.68 -6.68
N PHE A 341 29.14 -8.57 -6.34
CA PHE A 341 29.67 -7.79 -5.23
C PHE A 341 30.46 -6.61 -5.76
N SER A 342 30.24 -5.43 -5.23
CA SER A 342 31.01 -4.23 -5.54
C SER A 342 31.34 -3.49 -4.27
N ILE A 343 32.50 -2.84 -4.24
CA ILE A 343 32.89 -1.94 -3.16
C ILE A 343 33.28 -0.59 -3.74
N THR A 344 32.68 0.47 -3.19
CA THR A 344 32.97 1.84 -3.57
C THR A 344 33.71 2.53 -2.43
N THR A 345 34.81 3.20 -2.73
CA THR A 345 35.63 3.91 -1.74
C THR A 345 35.68 5.40 -2.05
N LYS A 346 35.71 6.22 -0.98
CA LYS A 346 35.84 7.67 -1.01
C LYS A 346 37.01 8.12 -0.14
N GLN A 347 37.54 9.31 -0.44
CA GLN A 347 38.64 9.91 0.36
C GLN A 347 38.13 10.74 1.54
N TYR A 348 36.92 11.27 1.44
CA TYR A 348 36.21 12.03 2.50
C TYR A 348 34.69 11.98 2.25
N PRO A 349 33.85 12.23 3.27
CA PRO A 349 32.40 12.01 3.21
C PRO A 349 31.69 12.69 2.05
N GLU A 350 31.97 13.95 1.79
CA GLU A 350 31.34 14.75 0.72
C GLU A 350 32.08 14.64 -0.65
N SER A 351 33.04 13.69 -0.76
CA SER A 351 33.76 13.52 -2.02
C SER A 351 32.83 13.08 -3.14
N THR A 352 32.80 13.84 -4.22
CA THR A 352 32.21 13.46 -5.49
C THR A 352 33.02 12.41 -6.23
N ASN A 353 34.35 12.34 -5.95
CA ASN A 353 35.24 11.33 -6.49
C ASN A 353 35.18 10.06 -5.66
N SER A 354 34.68 9.00 -6.28
CA SER A 354 34.64 7.67 -5.71
C SER A 354 35.32 6.66 -6.65
N THR A 355 35.86 5.60 -6.08
CA THR A 355 36.43 4.50 -6.84
C THR A 355 35.67 3.23 -6.54
N THR A 356 35.06 2.64 -7.55
CA THR A 356 34.35 1.35 -7.42
C THR A 356 35.22 0.21 -7.93
N LYS A 357 35.36 -0.83 -7.13
CA LYS A 357 35.99 -2.11 -7.51
C LYS A 357 34.90 -3.17 -7.66
N GLY A 358 35.00 -3.96 -8.72
CA GLY A 358 34.01 -4.94 -9.13
C GLY A 358 33.25 -4.47 -10.38
N PRO A 359 32.08 -5.07 -10.70
CA PRO A 359 31.43 -6.14 -9.90
C PRO A 359 32.19 -7.46 -9.94
N PHE A 360 32.43 -8.04 -8.79
CA PHE A 360 32.96 -9.38 -8.63
C PHE A 360 31.82 -10.39 -8.65
N THR A 361 31.98 -11.48 -9.40
CA THR A 361 30.95 -12.54 -9.46
C THR A 361 31.15 -13.52 -8.30
N ILE A 362 30.07 -13.81 -7.60
CA ILE A 362 30.01 -14.82 -6.54
C ILE A 362 29.05 -15.91 -6.96
N SER A 363 29.49 -17.14 -6.88
CA SER A 363 28.69 -18.36 -7.03
C SER A 363 28.73 -19.17 -5.73
N ASN A 364 27.98 -20.26 -5.68
CA ASN A 364 28.00 -21.20 -4.55
C ASN A 364 29.35 -21.94 -4.36
N THR A 365 30.28 -21.79 -5.29
CA THR A 365 31.63 -22.41 -5.24
C THR A 365 32.74 -21.38 -4.99
N THR A 366 32.38 -20.11 -4.75
CA THR A 366 33.38 -19.04 -4.56
C THR A 366 33.80 -18.99 -3.10
N ASP A 367 35.05 -19.35 -2.80
CA ASP A 367 35.60 -19.37 -1.44
C ASP A 367 36.07 -17.99 -0.99
N LYS A 368 36.64 -17.20 -1.90
CA LYS A 368 37.17 -15.86 -1.62
C LYS A 368 37.22 -14.98 -2.84
N ILE A 369 37.18 -13.69 -2.63
CA ILE A 369 37.46 -12.67 -3.63
C ILE A 369 38.65 -11.86 -3.18
N ASN A 370 39.67 -11.82 -4.01
CA ASN A 370 40.81 -10.93 -3.79
C ASN A 370 40.51 -9.59 -4.48
N MET A 371 40.71 -8.50 -3.76
CA MET A 371 40.49 -7.16 -4.28
C MET A 371 41.56 -6.21 -3.74
N ARG A 372 41.67 -5.02 -4.34
CA ARG A 372 42.50 -3.93 -3.83
C ARG A 372 41.69 -2.67 -3.87
N ALA A 373 41.11 -2.33 -2.72
CA ALA A 373 40.32 -1.10 -2.55
C ALA A 373 40.95 -0.27 -1.41
N ARG A 374 41.09 1.02 -1.63
CA ARG A 374 41.72 1.95 -0.68
C ARG A 374 40.89 3.22 -0.60
N GLY A 375 40.54 3.66 0.58
CA GLY A 375 39.83 4.90 0.86
C GLY A 375 39.61 5.12 2.33
N ARG A 376 39.16 6.29 2.74
CA ARG A 376 38.75 6.56 4.13
C ARG A 376 37.38 6.00 4.46
N GLN A 377 36.49 6.03 3.45
CA GLN A 377 35.15 5.46 3.58
C GLN A 377 34.95 4.38 2.53
N GLY A 378 34.21 3.36 2.91
CA GLY A 378 33.81 2.24 2.05
C GLY A 378 32.30 2.06 2.04
N ARG A 379 31.74 1.65 0.92
CA ARG A 379 30.34 1.26 0.74
C ARG A 379 30.31 -0.05 -0.03
N ILE A 380 29.52 -0.98 0.43
CA ILE A 380 29.37 -2.30 -0.16
C ILE A 380 28.02 -2.39 -0.83
N LYS A 381 28.01 -2.98 -2.02
CA LYS A 381 26.79 -3.31 -2.74
C LYS A 381 26.85 -4.77 -3.20
N VAL A 382 25.81 -5.51 -2.87
CA VAL A 382 25.53 -6.84 -3.40
C VAL A 382 24.30 -6.74 -4.26
N SER A 383 24.32 -7.30 -5.46
CA SER A 383 23.19 -7.23 -6.38
C SER A 383 23.05 -8.53 -7.19
N CYS A 384 21.81 -8.79 -7.59
CA CYS A 384 21.46 -9.87 -8.50
C CYS A 384 20.42 -9.40 -9.51
N ASN A 385 20.58 -9.78 -10.77
CA ASN A 385 19.60 -9.58 -11.82
C ASN A 385 19.43 -10.84 -12.70
N SER A 386 19.88 -12.00 -12.21
CA SER A 386 19.81 -13.26 -12.93
C SER A 386 18.43 -13.89 -12.72
N THR A 387 17.86 -14.40 -13.80
CA THR A 387 16.57 -15.10 -13.78
C THR A 387 16.64 -16.35 -12.92
N GLY A 388 15.66 -16.57 -12.03
CA GLY A 388 15.55 -17.77 -11.20
C GLY A 388 16.55 -17.84 -10.05
N THR A 389 17.27 -16.77 -9.73
CA THR A 389 18.26 -16.76 -8.63
C THR A 389 17.63 -16.34 -7.33
N LYS A 390 17.66 -17.24 -6.35
CA LYS A 390 17.37 -16.96 -4.93
C LYS A 390 18.66 -16.86 -4.16
N TRP A 391 18.83 -15.84 -3.36
CA TRP A 391 20.04 -15.66 -2.56
C TRP A 391 19.73 -15.14 -1.17
N ARG A 392 20.54 -15.55 -0.21
CA ARG A 392 20.52 -15.07 1.17
C ARG A 392 21.94 -14.69 1.55
N TRP A 393 22.07 -13.54 2.20
CA TRP A 393 23.35 -13.08 2.74
C TRP A 393 23.45 -13.39 4.22
N GLY A 394 24.53 -14.06 4.62
CA GLY A 394 24.91 -14.29 6.01
C GLY A 394 25.79 -13.16 6.57
N SER A 395 26.92 -13.51 7.16
CA SER A 395 27.81 -12.53 7.78
C SER A 395 28.81 -11.95 6.78
N LEU A 396 29.02 -10.64 6.86
CA LEU A 396 30.09 -9.98 6.09
C LEU A 396 31.45 -10.30 6.71
N ARG A 397 32.36 -10.87 5.90
CA ARG A 397 33.75 -11.14 6.29
C ARG A 397 34.71 -10.44 5.34
N LEU A 398 34.94 -9.16 5.60
CA LEU A 398 35.83 -8.30 4.84
C LEU A 398 37.14 -8.10 5.61
N ALA A 399 38.27 -8.39 4.97
CA ALA A 399 39.57 -8.07 5.55
C ALA A 399 39.88 -6.59 5.30
N VAL A 400 39.98 -5.84 6.38
CA VAL A 400 40.26 -4.41 6.37
C VAL A 400 41.50 -4.15 7.23
N GLN A 401 42.42 -3.35 6.73
CA GLN A 401 43.65 -2.98 7.43
C GLN A 401 43.82 -1.46 7.36
N PRO A 402 44.30 -0.82 8.44
CA PRO A 402 44.74 0.58 8.42
C PRO A 402 45.90 0.75 7.42
N ASP A 403 45.87 1.78 6.61
CA ASP A 403 46.88 2.04 5.55
C ASP A 403 47.37 3.51 5.59
N GLY A 404 47.53 4.02 6.80
CA GLY A 404 48.08 5.35 7.08
C GLY A 404 47.09 6.50 6.94
N GLY A 405 47.46 7.65 7.42
CA GLY A 405 46.62 8.85 7.53
C GLY A 405 46.69 9.81 6.33
N ARG A 406 47.30 9.44 5.18
CA ARG A 406 47.40 10.31 3.97
C ARG A 406 46.53 9.87 2.85
#